data_fa8a99962753aea00becb5e652bfaa58
#
_entry.id   fa8a99962753aea00becb5e652bfaa58
#
_cell.length_a   1.000
_cell.length_b   1.000
_cell.length_c   1.000
_cell.angle_alpha   90.00
_cell.angle_beta   90.00
_cell.angle_gamma   90.00
#
_symmetry.space_group_name_H-M   'P 1'
#
loop_
_entity.id
_entity.type
_entity.pdbx_description
1 polymer ?
#
loop_
_entity_poly.entity_id
_entity_poly.type
_entity_poly.pdbx_seq_one_letter_code
_entity_poly.pdbx_strand_id
1 'polypeptide(L)'
;LNWGFSFLSILLNGCTETYPLLTNTYEEAIVVEATITNELKYQEIKITKTARFEDENYLPESGAEVFITDDTGNQYKFKEDSERYISITEFQAVPEKKYQLHINTKDGKSFESSPESLTAVNPIQSLTTAVETKDKVKGIAIRVNSFDASAKSKYYKYEYEETYMVVAPKWSSIKATLDDKERFVFSQNSTDTRVCYAGKKNTELLLTYTNNLTEDRVDYIVRFIDEQTI
;
A
#
# COMPACT_ATOMS: atom_id res chain seq x y z
N LEU A 1 -2.13 -74.13 -31.08
CA LEU A 1 -2.48 -73.52 -29.80
C LEU A 1 -2.46 -72.02 -29.97
N ASN A 2 -3.66 -71.41 -30.26
CA ASN A 2 -3.83 -69.96 -30.41
C ASN A 2 -4.17 -69.37 -29.04
N TRP A 3 -3.31 -68.44 -28.56
CA TRP A 3 -3.61 -67.64 -27.42
C TRP A 3 -4.00 -66.24 -27.92
N GLY A 4 -5.33 -65.99 -27.87
CA GLY A 4 -5.92 -64.68 -28.15
C GLY A 4 -5.67 -63.74 -27.00
N PHE A 5 -4.95 -62.64 -27.27
CA PHE A 5 -4.74 -61.53 -26.37
C PHE A 5 -5.95 -60.59 -26.49
N SER A 6 -6.89 -60.70 -25.53
CA SER A 6 -8.04 -59.81 -25.44
C SER A 6 -7.58 -58.44 -24.88
N PHE A 7 -7.50 -57.42 -25.74
CA PHE A 7 -7.16 -56.05 -25.36
C PHE A 7 -8.43 -55.40 -24.78
N LEU A 8 -8.51 -55.33 -23.46
CA LEU A 8 -9.60 -54.66 -22.75
C LEU A 8 -9.32 -53.13 -22.82
N SER A 9 -9.94 -52.43 -23.78
CA SER A 9 -9.96 -50.99 -23.88
C SER A 9 -10.83 -50.40 -22.77
N ILE A 10 -10.18 -49.86 -21.72
CA ILE A 10 -10.85 -49.06 -20.68
C ILE A 10 -11.08 -47.69 -21.27
N LEU A 11 -12.33 -47.42 -21.68
CA LEU A 11 -12.80 -46.09 -22.04
C LEU A 11 -12.94 -45.27 -20.75
N LEU A 12 -11.94 -44.44 -20.44
CA LEU A 12 -12.04 -43.44 -19.43
C LEU A 12 -12.93 -42.30 -19.95
N ASN A 13 -14.23 -42.42 -19.73
CA ASN A 13 -15.13 -41.28 -19.87
C ASN A 13 -14.88 -40.35 -18.67
N GLY A 14 -13.99 -39.37 -18.81
CA GLY A 14 -13.89 -38.25 -17.89
C GLY A 14 -15.16 -37.43 -18.01
N CYS A 15 -16.04 -37.49 -17.01
CA CYS A 15 -17.09 -36.48 -16.87
C CYS A 15 -16.44 -35.15 -16.56
N THR A 16 -16.29 -34.30 -17.56
CA THR A 16 -16.09 -32.88 -17.33
C THR A 16 -17.47 -32.26 -17.10
N GLU A 17 -17.92 -32.25 -15.85
CA GLU A 17 -19.00 -31.35 -15.48
C GLU A 17 -18.48 -29.91 -15.57
N THR A 18 -19.04 -29.15 -16.51
CA THR A 18 -18.91 -27.70 -16.48
C THR A 18 -19.69 -27.21 -15.25
N TYR A 19 -18.96 -26.90 -14.19
CA TYR A 19 -19.53 -26.22 -13.03
C TYR A 19 -19.95 -24.81 -13.49
N PRO A 20 -21.25 -24.50 -13.56
CA PRO A 20 -21.67 -23.15 -13.85
C PRO A 20 -21.28 -22.31 -12.64
N LEU A 21 -20.24 -21.52 -12.77
CA LEU A 21 -20.00 -20.41 -11.85
C LEU A 21 -21.24 -19.53 -11.94
N LEU A 22 -22.08 -19.59 -10.90
CA LEU A 22 -23.22 -18.68 -10.77
C LEU A 22 -22.68 -17.26 -10.54
N THR A 23 -22.34 -16.59 -11.61
CA THR A 23 -21.84 -15.21 -11.63
C THR A 23 -22.97 -14.18 -11.50
N ASN A 24 -24.17 -14.59 -11.13
CA ASN A 24 -25.38 -13.77 -11.26
C ASN A 24 -25.73 -12.92 -10.04
N THR A 25 -24.86 -12.77 -9.06
CA THR A 25 -25.12 -11.90 -7.89
C THR A 25 -23.95 -10.96 -7.60
N TYR A 26 -23.37 -10.36 -8.66
CA TYR A 26 -22.46 -9.25 -8.44
C TYR A 26 -23.28 -8.00 -8.14
N GLU A 27 -23.30 -7.60 -6.88
CA GLU A 27 -23.80 -6.29 -6.49
C GLU A 27 -22.65 -5.30 -6.51
N GLU A 28 -22.80 -4.27 -7.33
CA GLU A 28 -21.87 -3.16 -7.35
C GLU A 28 -21.96 -2.38 -6.04
N ALA A 29 -20.87 -2.38 -5.29
CA ALA A 29 -20.73 -1.64 -4.04
C ALA A 29 -19.64 -0.57 -4.16
N ILE A 30 -19.74 0.50 -3.39
CA ILE A 30 -18.65 1.47 -3.29
C ILE A 30 -17.59 0.97 -2.32
N VAL A 31 -16.34 1.27 -2.66
CA VAL A 31 -15.15 1.10 -1.82
C VAL A 31 -14.62 2.49 -1.50
N VAL A 32 -14.50 2.81 -0.23
CA VAL A 32 -14.08 4.13 0.24
C VAL A 32 -12.74 4.01 0.96
N GLU A 33 -11.75 4.75 0.46
CA GLU A 33 -10.46 4.95 1.11
C GLU A 33 -10.37 6.41 1.52
N ALA A 34 -10.63 6.70 2.80
CA ALA A 34 -10.64 8.04 3.35
C ALA A 34 -9.74 8.13 4.58
N THR A 35 -8.83 9.06 4.57
CA THR A 35 -7.96 9.35 5.71
C THR A 35 -7.79 10.86 5.83
N ILE A 36 -8.12 11.40 6.99
CA ILE A 36 -7.75 12.76 7.35
C ILE A 36 -6.66 12.74 8.41
N THR A 37 -5.71 13.65 8.29
CA THR A 37 -4.53 13.73 9.15
C THR A 37 -4.50 15.03 9.95
N ASN A 38 -3.63 15.11 10.95
CA ASN A 38 -3.35 16.33 11.71
C ASN A 38 -2.38 17.29 10.99
N GLU A 39 -2.08 17.02 9.73
CA GLU A 39 -1.30 17.93 8.88
C GLU A 39 -2.24 18.90 8.17
N LEU A 40 -1.92 20.18 8.19
CA LEU A 40 -2.62 21.19 7.42
C LEU A 40 -2.28 21.04 5.94
N LYS A 41 -3.19 20.41 5.20
CA LYS A 41 -3.02 20.13 3.77
C LYS A 41 -4.38 19.93 3.09
N TYR A 42 -4.36 19.83 1.77
CA TYR A 42 -5.49 19.27 1.03
C TYR A 42 -5.62 17.78 1.36
N GLN A 43 -6.74 17.40 1.97
CA GLN A 43 -7.01 16.00 2.31
C GLN A 43 -7.60 15.29 1.10
N GLU A 44 -7.35 13.98 0.98
CA GLU A 44 -7.74 13.18 -0.19
C GLU A 44 -8.64 12.02 0.22
N ILE A 45 -9.64 11.75 -0.61
CA ILE A 45 -10.55 10.60 -0.48
C ILE A 45 -10.60 9.91 -1.84
N LYS A 46 -10.45 8.59 -1.85
CA LYS A 46 -10.63 7.78 -3.03
C LYS A 46 -11.91 6.98 -2.90
N ILE A 47 -12.75 7.04 -3.91
CA ILE A 47 -14.01 6.29 -3.97
C ILE A 47 -14.02 5.51 -5.27
N THR A 48 -14.15 4.20 -5.17
CA THR A 48 -14.20 3.31 -6.32
C THR A 48 -15.41 2.38 -6.20
N LYS A 49 -15.71 1.68 -7.27
CA LYS A 49 -16.69 0.61 -7.29
C LYS A 49 -15.99 -0.73 -7.25
N THR A 50 -16.62 -1.70 -6.61
CA THR A 50 -16.15 -3.08 -6.72
C THR A 50 -16.11 -3.47 -8.18
N ALA A 51 -15.11 -4.26 -8.58
CA ALA A 51 -14.98 -4.82 -9.92
C ALA A 51 -15.26 -6.33 -9.89
N ARG A 52 -15.69 -6.90 -11.01
CA ARG A 52 -15.75 -8.36 -11.15
C ARG A 52 -14.33 -8.91 -11.19
N PHE A 53 -14.18 -10.17 -10.82
CA PHE A 53 -12.86 -10.82 -10.80
C PHE A 53 -12.17 -10.81 -12.19
N GLU A 54 -12.97 -10.78 -13.26
CA GLU A 54 -12.50 -10.76 -14.64
C GLU A 54 -12.10 -9.34 -15.11
N ASP A 55 -12.49 -8.30 -14.37
CA ASP A 55 -12.17 -6.91 -14.71
C ASP A 55 -10.77 -6.57 -14.20
N GLU A 56 -9.88 -6.16 -15.08
CA GLU A 56 -8.49 -5.82 -14.72
C GLU A 56 -8.36 -4.50 -13.97
N ASN A 57 -9.39 -3.63 -14.03
CA ASN A 57 -9.35 -2.28 -13.46
C ASN A 57 -10.59 -2.00 -12.61
N TYR A 58 -10.37 -1.34 -11.47
CA TYR A 58 -11.45 -0.75 -10.68
C TYR A 58 -11.97 0.52 -11.38
N LEU A 59 -13.27 0.80 -11.20
CA LEU A 59 -13.91 2.01 -11.73
C LEU A 59 -13.99 3.07 -10.62
N PRO A 60 -13.47 4.29 -10.84
CA PRO A 60 -13.70 5.39 -9.90
C PRO A 60 -15.19 5.75 -9.84
N GLU A 61 -15.69 6.10 -8.65
CA GLU A 61 -17.01 6.72 -8.50
C GLU A 61 -16.90 8.20 -8.82
N SER A 62 -17.46 8.62 -9.94
CA SER A 62 -17.40 10.00 -10.43
C SER A 62 -18.70 10.76 -10.21
N GLY A 63 -18.58 12.07 -9.94
CA GLY A 63 -19.72 12.99 -9.81
C GLY A 63 -20.46 12.87 -8.48
N ALA A 64 -19.85 12.27 -7.44
CA ALA A 64 -20.41 12.27 -6.11
C ALA A 64 -20.21 13.62 -5.41
N GLU A 65 -21.17 14.01 -4.58
CA GLU A 65 -20.98 15.08 -3.60
C GLU A 65 -20.33 14.48 -2.37
N VAL A 66 -19.12 14.95 -2.04
CA VAL A 66 -18.32 14.41 -0.93
C VAL A 66 -17.97 15.55 0.04
N PHE A 67 -18.26 15.34 1.32
CA PHE A 67 -17.90 16.28 2.38
C PHE A 67 -17.71 15.57 3.71
N ILE A 68 -16.94 16.23 4.58
CA ILE A 68 -16.75 15.81 5.98
C ILE A 68 -17.41 16.88 6.87
N THR A 69 -18.09 16.44 7.93
CA THR A 69 -18.56 17.32 8.99
C THR A 69 -17.78 17.07 10.28
N ASP A 70 -17.59 18.12 11.09
CA ASP A 70 -17.11 17.97 12.46
C ASP A 70 -18.25 18.14 13.48
N ASP A 71 -18.01 17.76 14.72
CA ASP A 71 -18.97 17.86 15.82
C ASP A 71 -19.31 19.29 16.26
N THR A 72 -18.63 20.31 15.70
CA THR A 72 -18.94 21.73 15.86
C THR A 72 -19.78 22.31 14.72
N GLY A 73 -20.14 21.48 13.73
CA GLY A 73 -20.97 21.85 12.60
C GLY A 73 -20.24 22.44 11.40
N ASN A 74 -18.91 22.43 11.40
CA ASN A 74 -18.16 22.81 10.21
C ASN A 74 -18.27 21.73 9.13
N GLN A 75 -18.30 22.17 7.87
CA GLN A 75 -18.32 21.30 6.70
C GLN A 75 -17.10 21.54 5.82
N TYR A 76 -16.38 20.46 5.53
CA TYR A 76 -15.22 20.44 4.65
C TYR A 76 -15.61 19.73 3.34
N LYS A 77 -15.78 20.50 2.28
CA LYS A 77 -16.20 20.00 0.97
C LYS A 77 -15.01 19.51 0.15
N PHE A 78 -15.27 18.51 -0.67
CA PHE A 78 -14.30 17.94 -1.61
C PHE A 78 -14.76 18.17 -3.03
N LYS A 79 -13.82 18.28 -3.96
CA LYS A 79 -14.04 18.31 -5.40
C LYS A 79 -13.39 17.10 -6.04
N GLU A 80 -14.00 16.60 -7.11
CA GLU A 80 -13.40 15.55 -7.91
C GLU A 80 -12.14 16.08 -8.63
N ASP A 81 -11.08 15.30 -8.59
CA ASP A 81 -9.83 15.53 -9.30
C ASP A 81 -9.31 14.19 -9.81
N SER A 82 -9.51 13.92 -11.09
CA SER A 82 -9.15 12.65 -11.74
C SER A 82 -9.86 11.44 -11.10
N GLU A 83 -9.17 10.57 -10.41
CA GLU A 83 -9.71 9.35 -9.79
C GLU A 83 -9.95 9.48 -8.28
N ARG A 84 -9.91 10.70 -7.74
CA ARG A 84 -10.01 10.98 -6.31
C ARG A 84 -10.78 12.27 -6.04
N TYR A 85 -11.11 12.49 -4.79
CA TYR A 85 -11.72 13.71 -4.29
C TYR A 85 -10.72 14.44 -3.39
N ILE A 86 -10.48 15.73 -3.67
CA ILE A 86 -9.55 16.59 -2.93
C ILE A 86 -10.34 17.67 -2.23
N SER A 87 -10.06 17.95 -0.96
CA SER A 87 -10.71 19.03 -0.22
C SER A 87 -10.52 20.37 -0.92
N ILE A 88 -11.56 21.21 -0.93
CA ILE A 88 -11.52 22.52 -1.59
C ILE A 88 -10.58 23.48 -0.86
N THR A 89 -10.44 23.31 0.45
CA THR A 89 -9.56 24.08 1.31
C THR A 89 -8.63 23.15 2.07
N GLU A 90 -7.44 23.64 2.42
CA GLU A 90 -6.59 22.93 3.37
C GLU A 90 -7.23 22.87 4.73
N PHE A 91 -7.22 21.72 5.37
CA PHE A 91 -7.62 21.55 6.74
C PHE A 91 -6.86 20.40 7.40
N GLN A 92 -6.94 20.31 8.71
CA GLN A 92 -6.33 19.26 9.52
C GLN A 92 -7.32 18.70 10.52
N ALA A 93 -7.19 17.45 10.88
CA ALA A 93 -7.90 16.88 12.01
C ALA A 93 -7.33 17.46 13.33
N VAL A 94 -8.21 17.82 14.24
CA VAL A 94 -7.85 18.36 15.55
C VAL A 94 -8.16 17.29 16.60
N PRO A 95 -7.26 17.02 17.56
CA PRO A 95 -7.51 16.06 18.62
C PRO A 95 -8.85 16.32 19.34
N GLU A 96 -9.51 15.25 19.72
CA GLU A 96 -10.79 15.24 20.46
C GLU A 96 -12.03 15.68 19.67
N LYS A 97 -11.88 16.31 18.49
CA LYS A 97 -12.99 16.51 17.56
C LYS A 97 -13.40 15.22 16.86
N LYS A 98 -14.69 15.08 16.61
CA LYS A 98 -15.24 13.99 15.81
C LYS A 98 -15.47 14.45 14.39
N TYR A 99 -15.17 13.58 13.46
CA TYR A 99 -15.34 13.81 12.02
C TYR A 99 -16.19 12.70 11.43
N GLN A 100 -17.11 13.05 10.53
CA GLN A 100 -17.97 12.11 9.83
C GLN A 100 -17.93 12.39 8.34
N LEU A 101 -17.70 11.35 7.54
CA LEU A 101 -17.69 11.43 6.08
C LEU A 101 -19.11 11.22 5.56
N HIS A 102 -19.49 12.02 4.57
CA HIS A 102 -20.74 11.92 3.82
C HIS A 102 -20.44 11.84 2.32
N ILE A 103 -21.10 10.91 1.64
CA ILE A 103 -20.98 10.69 0.20
C ILE A 103 -22.40 10.56 -0.37
N ASN A 104 -22.75 11.44 -1.28
CA ASN A 104 -23.98 11.34 -2.06
C ASN A 104 -23.60 11.05 -3.51
N THR A 105 -23.88 9.85 -3.99
CA THR A 105 -23.53 9.44 -5.34
C THR A 105 -24.50 10.01 -6.38
N LYS A 106 -24.07 10.08 -7.62
CA LYS A 106 -24.88 10.62 -8.72
C LYS A 106 -26.15 9.82 -8.99
N ASP A 107 -26.18 8.53 -8.66
CA ASP A 107 -27.35 7.64 -8.74
C ASP A 107 -28.32 7.78 -7.55
N GLY A 108 -28.05 8.73 -6.65
CA GLY A 108 -28.93 9.10 -5.54
C GLY A 108 -28.77 8.26 -4.27
N LYS A 109 -27.73 7.44 -4.16
CA LYS A 109 -27.41 6.73 -2.93
C LYS A 109 -26.62 7.64 -1.99
N SER A 110 -26.89 7.55 -0.69
CA SER A 110 -26.18 8.27 0.37
C SER A 110 -25.47 7.30 1.29
N PHE A 111 -24.24 7.64 1.65
CA PHE A 111 -23.39 6.86 2.55
C PHE A 111 -22.81 7.78 3.60
N GLU A 112 -22.74 7.28 4.81
CA GLU A 112 -22.14 7.99 5.95
C GLU A 112 -21.19 7.06 6.71
N SER A 113 -20.07 7.60 7.18
CA SER A 113 -19.22 6.86 8.11
C SER A 113 -19.74 6.96 9.54
N SER A 114 -19.23 6.09 10.43
CA SER A 114 -19.25 6.41 11.86
C SER A 114 -18.48 7.69 12.12
N PRO A 115 -18.87 8.46 13.18
CA PRO A 115 -18.05 9.58 13.63
C PRO A 115 -16.76 9.06 14.28
N GLU A 116 -15.61 9.48 13.72
CA GLU A 116 -14.30 9.09 14.22
C GLU A 116 -13.55 10.29 14.79
N SER A 117 -12.73 10.07 15.81
CA SER A 117 -11.92 11.11 16.42
C SER A 117 -10.44 10.83 16.29
N LEU A 118 -9.66 11.91 16.09
CA LEU A 118 -8.20 11.80 16.13
C LEU A 118 -7.76 11.50 17.57
N THR A 119 -7.00 10.44 17.74
CA THR A 119 -6.35 10.13 19.02
C THR A 119 -5.20 11.11 19.30
N ALA A 120 -4.76 11.19 20.55
CA ALA A 120 -3.56 11.92 20.88
C ALA A 120 -2.34 11.37 20.08
N VAL A 121 -1.40 12.24 19.77
CA VAL A 121 -0.18 11.83 19.05
C VAL A 121 0.62 10.89 19.94
N ASN A 122 0.85 9.69 19.45
CA ASN A 122 1.77 8.72 20.06
C ASN A 122 3.05 8.66 19.22
N PRO A 123 4.14 9.33 19.66
CA PRO A 123 5.35 9.40 18.87
C PRO A 123 6.09 8.07 18.81
N ILE A 124 6.82 7.85 17.73
CA ILE A 124 7.82 6.79 17.64
C ILE A 124 8.90 7.13 18.66
N GLN A 125 9.11 6.24 19.65
CA GLN A 125 10.12 6.44 20.69
C GLN A 125 11.51 6.05 20.20
N SER A 126 11.61 4.99 19.42
CA SER A 126 12.89 4.56 18.83
C SER A 126 12.69 3.71 17.59
N LEU A 127 13.72 3.73 16.74
CA LEU A 127 13.95 2.73 15.71
C LEU A 127 15.12 1.85 16.17
N THR A 128 14.92 0.55 16.15
CA THR A 128 15.96 -0.43 16.50
C THR A 128 16.23 -1.35 15.34
N THR A 129 17.46 -1.85 15.26
CA THR A 129 17.86 -2.82 14.24
C THR A 129 18.42 -4.06 14.89
N ALA A 130 18.09 -5.22 14.37
CA ALA A 130 18.63 -6.49 14.83
C ALA A 130 18.84 -7.44 13.63
N VAL A 131 19.85 -8.31 13.76
CA VAL A 131 20.03 -9.41 12.82
C VAL A 131 19.06 -10.52 13.21
N GLU A 132 18.15 -10.87 12.35
CA GLU A 132 17.12 -11.88 12.59
C GLU A 132 17.03 -12.86 11.41
N THR A 133 16.36 -13.99 11.64
CA THR A 133 16.02 -14.94 10.59
C THR A 133 14.51 -14.99 10.44
N LYS A 134 14.01 -14.61 9.28
CA LYS A 134 12.60 -14.67 8.90
C LYS A 134 12.45 -15.64 7.74
N ASP A 135 11.54 -16.61 7.86
CA ASP A 135 11.28 -17.62 6.81
C ASP A 135 12.54 -18.34 6.32
N LYS A 136 13.48 -18.63 7.24
CA LYS A 136 14.79 -19.23 6.99
C LYS A 136 15.81 -18.34 6.26
N VAL A 137 15.46 -17.08 6.01
CA VAL A 137 16.36 -16.09 5.43
C VAL A 137 16.90 -15.19 6.51
N LYS A 138 18.21 -15.03 6.57
CA LYS A 138 18.90 -14.13 7.49
C LYS A 138 18.86 -12.69 6.93
N GLY A 139 18.67 -11.73 7.81
CA GLY A 139 18.60 -10.33 7.39
C GLY A 139 18.64 -9.37 8.57
N ILE A 140 18.40 -8.10 8.27
CA ILE A 140 18.31 -7.03 9.25
C ILE A 140 16.84 -6.62 9.38
N ALA A 141 16.28 -6.79 10.57
CA ALA A 141 14.97 -6.28 10.93
C ALA A 141 15.11 -4.85 11.45
N ILE A 142 14.31 -3.92 10.89
CA ILE A 142 14.16 -2.55 11.39
C ILE A 142 12.82 -2.49 12.10
N ARG A 143 12.84 -2.15 13.38
CA ARG A 143 11.68 -2.14 14.27
C ARG A 143 11.34 -0.73 14.72
N VAL A 144 10.05 -0.43 14.71
CA VAL A 144 9.49 0.74 15.38
C VAL A 144 9.08 0.34 16.79
N ASN A 145 9.49 1.15 17.76
CA ASN A 145 9.08 1.02 19.15
C ASN A 145 8.32 2.28 19.58
N SER A 146 7.15 2.08 20.15
CA SER A 146 6.36 3.14 20.78
C SER A 146 5.54 2.60 21.95
N PHE A 147 5.11 3.51 22.83
CA PHE A 147 4.29 3.19 23.98
C PHE A 147 3.30 4.31 24.24
N ASP A 148 2.01 3.99 24.23
CA ASP A 148 0.95 4.91 24.59
C ASP A 148 0.49 4.68 26.04
N ALA A 149 1.02 5.48 26.96
CA ALA A 149 0.65 5.41 28.37
C ALA A 149 -0.83 5.78 28.62
N SER A 150 -1.47 6.49 27.68
CA SER A 150 -2.88 6.88 27.78
C SER A 150 -3.84 5.75 27.36
N ALA A 151 -3.32 4.73 26.73
CA ALA A 151 -4.06 3.58 26.19
C ALA A 151 -5.21 3.96 25.22
N LYS A 152 -5.09 5.09 24.54
CA LYS A 152 -6.09 5.61 23.60
C LYS A 152 -5.83 5.19 22.16
N SER A 153 -4.57 5.06 21.74
CA SER A 153 -4.17 4.66 20.41
C SER A 153 -4.05 3.15 20.32
N LYS A 154 -4.90 2.51 19.55
CA LYS A 154 -4.95 1.04 19.44
C LYS A 154 -4.54 0.49 18.11
N TYR A 155 -4.58 1.31 17.06
CA TYR A 155 -4.30 0.91 15.68
C TYR A 155 -3.22 1.81 15.12
N TYR A 156 -2.22 1.21 14.48
CA TYR A 156 -1.06 1.91 13.96
C TYR A 156 -0.85 1.51 12.50
N LYS A 157 -0.72 2.51 11.65
CA LYS A 157 -0.30 2.37 10.26
C LYS A 157 1.06 3.03 10.11
N TYR A 158 2.00 2.32 9.50
CA TYR A 158 3.33 2.83 9.24
C TYR A 158 3.56 3.00 7.74
N GLU A 159 4.25 4.06 7.41
CA GLU A 159 4.78 4.34 6.09
C GLU A 159 6.24 4.71 6.25
N TYR A 160 7.09 4.30 5.31
CA TYR A 160 8.48 4.70 5.31
C TYR A 160 8.96 4.98 3.90
N GLU A 161 10.01 5.77 3.82
CA GLU A 161 10.79 6.02 2.62
C GLU A 161 12.22 5.60 2.89
N GLU A 162 12.82 4.83 1.99
CA GLU A 162 14.20 4.42 2.09
C GLU A 162 15.03 5.03 0.98
N THR A 163 16.24 5.49 1.33
CA THR A 163 17.25 5.92 0.37
C THR A 163 18.45 5.02 0.52
N TYR A 164 18.89 4.41 -0.55
CA TYR A 164 20.03 3.52 -0.55
C TYR A 164 21.07 3.93 -1.57
N MET A 165 22.33 3.66 -1.22
CA MET A 165 23.48 3.91 -2.07
C MET A 165 23.70 2.73 -3.01
N VAL A 166 23.81 3.02 -4.29
CA VAL A 166 24.18 2.04 -5.31
C VAL A 166 25.59 2.32 -5.77
N VAL A 167 26.47 1.34 -5.60
CA VAL A 167 27.84 1.40 -6.08
C VAL A 167 27.93 0.57 -7.36
N ALA A 168 28.31 1.17 -8.46
CA ALA A 168 28.44 0.47 -9.74
C ALA A 168 29.52 -0.64 -9.65
N PRO A 169 29.15 -1.94 -9.71
CA PRO A 169 30.07 -3.03 -9.39
C PRO A 169 31.18 -3.20 -10.42
N LYS A 170 30.96 -2.73 -11.64
CA LYS A 170 31.93 -2.79 -12.75
C LYS A 170 32.46 -1.42 -13.17
N TRP A 171 32.41 -0.44 -12.24
CA TRP A 171 32.94 0.87 -12.55
C TRP A 171 34.46 0.83 -12.77
N SER A 172 34.93 1.51 -13.80
CA SER A 172 36.35 1.70 -14.09
C SER A 172 36.67 3.18 -14.17
N SER A 173 37.87 3.55 -13.72
CA SER A 173 38.38 4.92 -13.85
C SER A 173 38.69 5.32 -15.30
N ILE A 174 38.70 4.35 -16.22
CA ILE A 174 38.87 4.56 -17.65
C ILE A 174 37.63 4.02 -18.36
N LYS A 175 37.04 4.85 -19.22
CA LYS A 175 35.98 4.42 -20.14
C LYS A 175 36.50 4.38 -21.56
N ALA A 176 36.08 3.37 -22.32
CA ALA A 176 36.28 3.26 -23.74
C ALA A 176 35.04 3.74 -24.49
N THR A 177 35.23 4.61 -25.47
CA THR A 177 34.18 5.04 -26.41
C THR A 177 34.68 4.81 -27.84
N LEU A 178 33.76 4.71 -28.79
CA LEU A 178 34.14 4.69 -30.22
C LEU A 178 34.12 6.13 -30.74
N ASP A 179 35.14 6.49 -31.53
CA ASP A 179 35.14 7.74 -32.31
C ASP A 179 34.33 7.59 -33.60
N ASP A 180 34.21 8.66 -34.37
CA ASP A 180 33.46 8.71 -35.65
C ASP A 180 34.07 7.75 -36.73
N LYS A 181 35.25 7.17 -36.48
CA LYS A 181 35.93 6.21 -37.32
C LYS A 181 35.95 4.80 -36.73
N GLU A 182 35.04 4.53 -35.78
CA GLU A 182 34.91 3.24 -35.08
C GLU A 182 36.17 2.78 -34.32
N ARG A 183 37.04 3.70 -33.90
CA ARG A 183 38.23 3.41 -33.12
C ARG A 183 37.99 3.62 -31.65
N PHE A 184 38.51 2.75 -30.78
CA PHE A 184 38.44 2.93 -29.35
C PHE A 184 39.25 4.13 -28.90
N VAL A 185 38.57 5.05 -28.20
CA VAL A 185 39.19 6.18 -27.51
C VAL A 185 39.02 5.95 -26.02
N PHE A 186 40.12 6.01 -25.29
CA PHE A 186 40.12 5.86 -23.84
C PHE A 186 40.15 7.25 -23.19
N SER A 187 39.25 7.48 -22.28
CA SER A 187 39.19 8.72 -21.51
C SER A 187 38.98 8.42 -20.03
N GLN A 188 39.31 9.37 -19.20
CA GLN A 188 39.08 9.27 -17.76
C GLN A 188 37.58 9.31 -17.48
N ASN A 189 37.10 8.35 -16.67
CA ASN A 189 35.71 8.32 -16.24
C ASN A 189 35.52 9.22 -15.04
N SER A 190 34.36 9.88 -14.96
CA SER A 190 34.03 10.69 -13.78
C SER A 190 33.78 9.80 -12.57
N THR A 191 34.35 10.16 -11.42
CA THR A 191 34.09 9.48 -10.14
C THR A 191 32.64 9.59 -9.71
N ASP A 192 31.91 10.61 -10.17
CA ASP A 192 30.49 10.83 -9.89
C ASP A 192 29.59 9.71 -10.46
N THR A 193 30.10 8.97 -11.47
CA THR A 193 29.36 7.84 -12.04
C THR A 193 29.53 6.53 -11.25
N ARG A 194 30.38 6.53 -10.21
CA ARG A 194 30.63 5.35 -9.38
C ARG A 194 29.53 5.08 -8.38
N VAL A 195 28.96 6.14 -7.81
CA VAL A 195 27.98 6.07 -6.74
C VAL A 195 26.76 6.86 -7.14
N CYS A 196 25.60 6.27 -6.96
CA CYS A 196 24.31 6.95 -7.06
C CYS A 196 23.42 6.58 -5.88
N TYR A 197 22.37 7.35 -5.68
CA TYR A 197 21.38 7.10 -4.65
C TYR A 197 20.03 6.86 -5.31
N ALA A 198 19.29 5.89 -4.82
CA ALA A 198 17.93 5.63 -5.23
C ALA A 198 17.01 5.68 -4.03
N GLY A 199 15.85 6.31 -4.19
CA GLY A 199 14.80 6.37 -3.18
C GLY A 199 13.62 5.48 -3.53
N LYS A 200 12.99 4.89 -2.53
CA LYS A 200 11.79 4.10 -2.67
C LYS A 200 10.86 4.34 -1.49
N LYS A 201 9.60 4.66 -1.79
CA LYS A 201 8.51 4.60 -0.82
C LYS A 201 8.01 3.17 -0.67
N ASN A 202 7.65 2.77 0.55
CA ASN A 202 6.97 1.51 0.74
C ASN A 202 5.57 1.56 0.13
N THR A 203 5.15 0.46 -0.49
CA THR A 203 3.81 0.29 -1.07
C THR A 203 2.98 -0.75 -0.29
N GLU A 204 3.58 -1.41 0.69
CA GLU A 204 2.91 -2.38 1.52
C GLU A 204 2.09 -1.71 2.61
N LEU A 205 0.95 -2.27 2.94
CA LEU A 205 0.13 -1.83 4.05
C LEU A 205 0.69 -2.39 5.36
N LEU A 206 1.43 -1.55 6.11
CA LEU A 206 2.02 -1.91 7.39
C LEU A 206 1.09 -1.52 8.52
N LEU A 207 0.34 -2.49 9.04
CA LEU A 207 -0.64 -2.30 10.11
C LEU A 207 -0.26 -3.14 11.33
N THR A 208 -0.44 -2.56 12.51
CA THR A 208 -0.40 -3.30 13.77
C THR A 208 -1.42 -2.74 14.75
N TYR A 209 -1.73 -3.50 15.77
CA TYR A 209 -2.71 -3.11 16.78
C TYR A 209 -2.31 -3.65 18.16
N THR A 210 -2.75 -2.96 19.20
CA THR A 210 -2.45 -3.27 20.60
C THR A 210 -3.69 -3.65 21.43
N ASN A 211 -4.87 -3.72 20.80
CA ASN A 211 -6.13 -3.98 21.51
C ASN A 211 -6.17 -5.32 22.26
N ASN A 212 -5.35 -6.29 21.89
CA ASN A 212 -5.24 -7.59 22.55
C ASN A 212 -4.04 -7.68 23.52
N LEU A 213 -3.31 -6.59 23.72
CA LEU A 213 -2.17 -6.52 24.62
C LEU A 213 -2.55 -5.92 25.97
N THR A 214 -1.83 -6.26 27.03
CA THR A 214 -2.01 -5.69 28.36
C THR A 214 -1.55 -4.23 28.47
N GLU A 215 -0.64 -3.83 27.55
CA GLU A 215 -0.12 -2.47 27.44
C GLU A 215 -0.15 -2.04 25.98
N ASP A 216 -0.35 -0.75 25.73
CA ASP A 216 -0.28 -0.19 24.39
C ASP A 216 1.18 0.04 23.97
N ARG A 217 1.91 -1.04 23.85
CA ARG A 217 3.31 -1.07 23.43
C ARG A 217 3.43 -1.70 22.06
N VAL A 218 4.03 -0.98 21.17
CA VAL A 218 4.35 -1.46 19.82
C VAL A 218 5.82 -1.83 19.74
N ASP A 219 6.10 -3.01 19.21
CA ASP A 219 7.39 -3.47 18.72
C ASP A 219 7.13 -4.16 17.38
N TYR A 220 7.26 -3.41 16.28
CA TYR A 220 6.81 -3.85 14.96
C TYR A 220 7.91 -3.74 13.92
N ILE A 221 8.12 -4.82 13.15
CA ILE A 221 9.08 -4.80 12.03
C ILE A 221 8.45 -4.05 10.86
N VAL A 222 8.94 -2.85 10.60
CA VAL A 222 8.50 -2.04 9.46
C VAL A 222 9.26 -2.37 8.18
N ARG A 223 10.49 -2.89 8.30
CA ARG A 223 11.32 -3.26 7.15
C ARG A 223 12.21 -4.45 7.53
N PHE A 224 12.26 -5.44 6.66
CA PHE A 224 13.24 -6.52 6.73
C PHE A 224 14.09 -6.48 5.46
N ILE A 225 15.41 -6.38 5.63
CA ILE A 225 16.38 -6.37 4.54
C ILE A 225 17.10 -7.71 4.59
N ASP A 226 16.82 -8.59 3.66
CA ASP A 226 17.44 -9.90 3.58
C ASP A 226 18.84 -9.83 2.99
N GLU A 227 19.66 -10.83 3.29
CA GLU A 227 21.06 -10.92 2.83
C GLU A 227 21.20 -11.12 1.31
N GLN A 228 20.10 -11.38 0.58
CA GLN A 228 20.10 -11.54 -0.87
C GLN A 228 19.81 -10.22 -1.59
N THR A 229 19.30 -9.23 -0.85
CA THR A 229 18.91 -7.92 -1.39
C THR A 229 20.05 -6.90 -1.30
N ILE A 230 21.16 -7.22 -0.61
CA ILE A 230 22.32 -6.34 -0.38
C ILE A 230 23.37 -6.48 -1.48
#